data_95e13dac4dfc9c09e77f76bb42b8c958
#
_entry.id   95e13dac4dfc9c09e77f76bb42b8c958
#
_cell.length_a   1.000
_cell.length_b   1.000
_cell.length_c   1.000
_cell.angle_alpha   90.00
_cell.angle_beta   90.00
_cell.angle_gamma   90.00
#
_symmetry.space_group_name_H-M   'P 1'
#
loop_
_entity.id
_entity.type
_entity.pdbx_description
1 polymer ?
#
loop_
_entity_poly.entity_id
_entity_poly.type
_entity_poly.pdbx_seq_one_letter_code
_entity_poly.pdbx_strand_id
1 'polypeptide(L)'
;MKLSPNSTISVDALRGAIVTNEHGSEFKCIGLALNISPTNLLEPILHVEEYDGEGELMQGTLGLPLSSLDGWSIQLQPHKL
;
A
#
# COMPACT_ATOMS: atom_id res chain seq x y z
N MET A 1 -6.31 4.50 9.95
CA MET A 1 -7.28 3.38 9.76
C MET A 1 -6.51 2.08 9.63
N LYS A 2 -6.92 1.08 10.37
CA LYS A 2 -6.27 -0.21 10.32
C LYS A 2 -6.88 -1.05 9.19
N LEU A 3 -6.03 -1.68 8.38
CA LEU A 3 -6.50 -2.55 7.31
C LEU A 3 -6.99 -3.87 7.89
N SER A 4 -8.21 -4.25 7.53
CA SER A 4 -8.84 -5.47 8.03
C SER A 4 -9.76 -6.04 6.95
N PRO A 5 -10.17 -7.30 7.07
CA PRO A 5 -11.16 -7.87 6.15
C PRO A 5 -12.43 -7.01 6.13
N ASN A 6 -13.00 -6.87 4.95
CA ASN A 6 -14.22 -6.07 4.68
C ASN A 6 -14.01 -4.55 4.73
N SER A 7 -12.76 -4.10 4.88
CA SER A 7 -12.47 -2.68 4.69
C SER A 7 -12.58 -2.32 3.22
N THR A 8 -13.11 -1.13 2.92
CA THR A 8 -13.25 -0.64 1.56
C THR A 8 -12.50 0.68 1.42
N ILE A 9 -11.58 0.73 0.47
CA ILE A 9 -10.80 1.93 0.19
C ILE A 9 -10.81 2.13 -1.32
N SER A 10 -11.12 3.33 -1.78
CA SER A 10 -11.10 3.62 -3.21
C SER A 10 -9.67 3.64 -3.74
N VAL A 11 -9.49 3.30 -5.01
CA VAL A 11 -8.16 3.31 -5.65
C VAL A 11 -7.56 4.71 -5.62
N ASP A 12 -8.38 5.73 -5.85
CA ASP A 12 -7.90 7.12 -5.83
C ASP A 12 -7.42 7.53 -4.44
N ALA A 13 -8.09 7.08 -3.39
CA ALA A 13 -7.69 7.39 -2.02
C ALA A 13 -6.38 6.73 -1.63
N LEU A 14 -6.02 5.62 -2.27
CA LEU A 14 -4.76 4.94 -1.99
C LEU A 14 -3.54 5.69 -2.54
N ARG A 15 -3.73 6.49 -3.58
CA ARG A 15 -2.60 7.19 -4.19
C ARG A 15 -2.07 8.25 -3.23
N GLY A 16 -0.80 8.13 -2.87
CA GLY A 16 -0.18 9.04 -1.90
C GLY A 16 -0.43 8.68 -0.45
N ALA A 17 -1.23 7.65 -0.17
CA ALA A 17 -1.46 7.20 1.20
C ALA A 17 -0.19 6.59 1.79
N ILE A 18 -0.09 6.64 3.11
CA ILE A 18 1.02 6.03 3.84
C ILE A 18 0.52 4.75 4.51
N VAL A 19 1.16 3.63 4.21
CA VAL A 19 0.88 2.38 4.91
C VAL A 19 2.01 2.08 5.87
N THR A 20 1.67 1.58 7.04
CA THR A 20 2.63 1.29 8.11
C THR A 20 2.46 -0.16 8.51
N ASN A 21 3.56 -0.92 8.53
CA ASN A 21 3.52 -2.31 8.93
C ASN A 21 3.57 -2.45 10.45
N GLU A 22 3.58 -3.70 10.92
CA GLU A 22 3.57 -4.00 12.35
C GLU A 22 4.84 -3.53 13.07
N HIS A 23 5.92 -3.34 12.33
CA HIS A 23 7.20 -2.91 12.88
C HIS A 23 7.39 -1.40 12.83
N GLY A 24 6.39 -0.67 12.34
CA GLY A 24 6.48 0.78 12.25
C GLY A 24 7.13 1.31 10.98
N SER A 25 7.49 0.44 10.05
CA SER A 25 8.04 0.90 8.77
C SER A 25 6.95 1.51 7.91
N GLU A 26 7.25 2.64 7.28
CA GLU A 26 6.30 3.40 6.49
C GLU A 26 6.60 3.27 5.00
N PHE A 27 5.53 3.15 4.20
CA PHE A 27 5.61 3.03 2.76
C PHE A 27 4.61 3.98 2.14
N LYS A 28 4.99 4.64 1.06
CA LYS A 28 4.07 5.50 0.31
C LYS A 28 3.45 4.72 -0.83
N CYS A 29 2.12 4.71 -0.90
CA CYS A 29 1.40 4.06 -1.98
C CYS A 29 1.51 4.88 -3.26
N ILE A 30 1.94 4.25 -4.35
CA ILE A 30 2.07 4.91 -5.64
C ILE A 30 1.07 4.37 -6.67
N GLY A 31 0.47 3.24 -6.41
CA GLY A 31 -0.54 2.69 -7.31
C GLY A 31 -0.97 1.30 -6.94
N LEU A 32 -1.95 0.81 -7.69
CA LEU A 32 -2.46 -0.54 -7.55
C LEU A 32 -2.40 -1.20 -8.92
N ALA A 33 -1.93 -2.44 -8.96
CA ALA A 33 -1.85 -3.23 -10.17
C ALA A 33 -2.45 -4.60 -9.95
N LEU A 34 -2.79 -5.28 -11.03
CA LEU A 34 -3.23 -6.66 -10.98
C LEU A 34 -2.11 -7.55 -11.47
N ASN A 35 -1.78 -8.56 -10.70
CA ASN A 35 -0.82 -9.57 -11.09
C ASN A 35 -1.56 -10.83 -11.50
N ILE A 36 -1.14 -11.45 -12.60
CA ILE A 36 -1.72 -12.71 -13.06
C ILE A 36 -0.78 -13.82 -12.62
N SER A 37 -1.25 -14.69 -11.73
CA SER A 37 -0.44 -15.80 -11.24
C SER A 37 -0.28 -16.86 -12.32
N PRO A 38 0.68 -17.80 -12.15
CA PRO A 38 0.81 -18.93 -13.09
C PRO A 38 -0.44 -19.79 -13.21
N THR A 39 -1.35 -19.72 -12.24
CA THR A 39 -2.62 -20.45 -12.27
C THR A 39 -3.77 -19.59 -12.80
N ASN A 40 -3.47 -18.45 -13.42
CA ASN A 40 -4.44 -17.51 -13.99
C ASN A 40 -5.37 -16.86 -12.97
N LEU A 41 -4.94 -16.77 -11.72
CA LEU A 41 -5.66 -16.01 -10.72
C LEU A 41 -5.19 -14.56 -10.74
N LEU A 42 -6.15 -13.64 -10.65
CA LEU A 42 -5.83 -12.22 -10.55
C LEU A 42 -5.58 -11.86 -9.10
N GLU A 43 -4.43 -11.26 -8.83
CA GLU A 43 -4.06 -10.85 -7.49
C GLU A 43 -3.75 -9.35 -7.48
N PRO A 44 -4.47 -8.57 -6.68
CA PRO A 44 -4.15 -7.14 -6.54
C PRO A 44 -2.83 -6.95 -5.79
N ILE A 45 -1.97 -6.11 -6.36
CA ILE A 45 -0.66 -5.79 -5.80
C ILE A 45 -0.62 -4.30 -5.54
N LEU A 46 -0.31 -3.90 -4.32
CA LEU A 46 -0.11 -2.50 -3.97
C LEU A 46 1.35 -2.14 -4.25
N HIS A 47 1.55 -1.14 -5.11
CA HIS A 47 2.89 -0.65 -5.40
C HIS A 47 3.23 0.47 -4.44
N VAL A 48 4.37 0.34 -3.76
CA VAL A 48 4.78 1.27 -2.72
C VAL A 48 6.26 1.62 -2.88
N GLU A 49 6.64 2.77 -2.31
CA GLU A 49 8.03 3.15 -2.12
C GLU A 49 8.29 3.26 -0.62
N GLU A 50 9.42 2.72 -0.16
CA GLU A 50 9.75 2.71 1.25
C GLU A 50 10.45 4.02 1.65
N TYR A 51 10.13 4.54 2.84
CA TYR A 51 10.87 5.64 3.43
C TYR A 51 12.12 5.10 4.11
N ASP A 52 13.23 5.83 3.97
CA ASP A 52 14.45 5.49 4.69
C ASP A 52 14.38 5.99 6.14
N GLY A 53 15.45 5.77 6.90
CA GLY A 53 15.50 6.19 8.31
C GLY A 53 15.50 7.69 8.51
N GLU A 54 15.66 8.48 7.44
CA GLU A 54 15.68 9.94 7.50
C GLU A 54 14.39 10.56 6.96
N GLY A 55 13.40 9.72 6.60
CA GLY A 55 12.13 10.19 6.07
C GLY A 55 12.13 10.48 4.59
N GLU A 56 13.18 10.12 3.87
CA GLU A 56 13.24 10.29 2.41
C GLU A 56 12.80 9.01 1.72
N LEU A 57 12.14 9.16 0.57
CA LEU A 57 11.72 8.01 -0.21
C LEU A 57 12.94 7.32 -0.82
N MET A 58 13.03 6.01 -0.62
CA MET A 58 14.06 5.20 -1.26
C MET A 58 13.69 4.96 -2.71
N GLN A 59 14.71 4.87 -3.58
CA GLN A 59 14.48 4.53 -4.97
C GLN A 59 14.11 3.07 -5.10
N GLY A 60 13.18 2.78 -6.00
CA GLY A 60 12.70 1.44 -6.25
C GLY A 60 11.29 1.24 -5.72
N THR A 61 10.54 0.43 -6.45
CA THR A 61 9.15 0.14 -6.13
C THR A 61 9.04 -1.28 -5.61
N LEU A 62 8.31 -1.45 -4.51
CA LEU A 62 7.97 -2.77 -4.00
C LEU A 62 6.53 -3.08 -4.34
N GLY A 63 6.27 -4.35 -4.68
CA GLY A 63 4.91 -4.82 -4.88
C GLY A 63 4.46 -5.64 -3.69
N LEU A 64 3.39 -5.21 -3.03
CA LEU A 64 2.85 -5.89 -1.86
C LEU A 64 1.50 -6.50 -2.20
N PRO A 65 1.36 -7.84 -2.16
CA PRO A 65 0.05 -8.46 -2.35
C PRO A 65 -0.92 -7.96 -1.29
N LEU A 66 -2.14 -7.61 -1.69
CA LEU A 66 -3.11 -7.09 -0.71
C LEU A 66 -3.39 -8.09 0.40
N SER A 67 -3.29 -9.39 0.11
CA SER A 67 -3.48 -10.43 1.11
C SER A 67 -2.46 -10.38 2.23
N SER A 68 -1.30 -9.75 2.00
CA SER A 68 -0.24 -9.65 3.00
C SER A 68 -0.36 -8.41 3.90
N LEU A 69 -1.35 -7.56 3.66
CA LEU A 69 -1.48 -6.28 4.36
C LEU A 69 -2.43 -6.32 5.55
N ASP A 70 -2.93 -7.50 5.91
CA ASP A 70 -3.82 -7.62 7.06
C ASP A 70 -3.08 -7.19 8.32
N GLY A 71 -3.71 -6.32 9.08
CA GLY A 71 -3.10 -5.78 10.29
C GLY A 71 -2.25 -4.54 10.09
N TRP A 72 -1.94 -4.18 8.85
CA TRP A 72 -1.23 -2.92 8.59
C TRP A 72 -2.18 -1.74 8.81
N SER A 73 -1.60 -0.58 9.04
CA SER A 73 -2.36 0.67 9.16
C SER A 73 -2.20 1.50 7.92
N ILE A 74 -3.22 2.28 7.58
CA ILE A 74 -3.17 3.18 6.43
C ILE A 74 -3.60 4.58 6.85
N GLN A 75 -2.86 5.58 6.37
CA GLN A 75 -3.20 6.97 6.54
C GLN A 75 -3.44 7.58 5.17
N LEU A 76 -4.69 7.89 4.87
CA LEU A 76 -5.06 8.51 3.62
C LEU A 76 -4.65 9.97 3.61
N GLN A 77 -4.19 10.44 2.46
CA GLN A 77 -3.89 11.86 2.31
C GLN A 77 -5.18 12.65 2.25
N PRO A 78 -5.30 13.78 2.98
CA PRO A 78 -6.48 14.60 2.87
C PRO A 78 -6.57 15.23 1.48
N HIS A 79 -7.78 15.28 0.93
CA HIS A 79 -8.01 15.99 -0.31
C HIS A 79 -7.88 17.48 -0.05
N LYS A 80 -7.02 18.12 -0.83
CA LYS A 80 -6.98 19.58 -0.85
C LYS A 80 -8.01 20.05 -1.87
N LEU A 81 -9.01 20.70 -1.39
CA LEU A 81 -9.99 21.32 -2.25
C LEU A 81 -9.47 22.66 -2.75
#